data_c2274000cb722da6af83e0a80af21cf6
#
_entry.id   c2274000cb722da6af83e0a80af21cf6
#
_cell.length_a   1.000
_cell.length_b   1.000
_cell.length_c   1.000
_cell.angle_alpha   90.00
_cell.angle_beta   90.00
_cell.angle_gamma   90.00
#
_symmetry.space_group_name_H-M   'P 1'
#
loop_
_entity.id
_entity.type
_entity.pdbx_description
1 polymer ?
#
loop_
_entity_poly.entity_id
_entity_poly.type
_entity_poly.pdbx_seq_one_letter_code
_entity_poly.pdbx_strand_id
1 'polypeptide(L)'
;MENHEKMEELCTMVITEPANEITLDLRGLDLMNFLKLELIFDQPGTFSMRLNRSAGRVYVRCDGPAGRLFHEEILRWRAGPDTVVRFWAIVPGGNVLCSVEPRFGDEAGQIGCAPGVTWERLETLEITGEAPIPAGTRVVLRGVRYPAKVPVNA
;
A
#
# COMPACT_ATOMS: atom_id res chain seq x y z
N MET A 1 -24.98 -3.98 -17.03
CA MET A 1 -24.85 -3.44 -15.67
C MET A 1 -23.39 -3.29 -15.33
N GLU A 2 -22.99 -2.15 -14.96
CA GLU A 2 -21.60 -1.87 -14.71
C GLU A 2 -21.23 -2.28 -13.30
N ASN A 3 -20.22 -3.14 -13.19
CA ASN A 3 -19.62 -3.48 -11.91
C ASN A 3 -18.49 -2.51 -11.63
N HIS A 4 -18.85 -1.32 -11.20
CA HIS A 4 -17.82 -0.41 -10.72
C HIS A 4 -17.51 -0.72 -9.27
N GLU A 5 -16.26 -1.07 -9.02
CA GLU A 5 -15.75 -1.08 -7.67
C GLU A 5 -15.82 0.35 -7.13
N LYS A 6 -16.51 0.51 -6.02
CA LYS A 6 -16.58 1.81 -5.37
C LYS A 6 -15.29 2.06 -4.62
N MET A 7 -14.54 3.06 -5.06
CA MET A 7 -13.38 3.54 -4.36
C MET A 7 -13.80 4.57 -3.33
N GLU A 8 -13.33 4.41 -2.12
CA GLU A 8 -13.61 5.32 -1.02
C GLU A 8 -12.30 5.93 -0.54
N GLU A 9 -12.25 7.24 -0.45
CA GLU A 9 -11.08 7.92 0.12
C GLU A 9 -11.11 7.72 1.63
N LEU A 10 -10.08 7.07 2.16
CA LEU A 10 -10.00 6.72 3.58
C LEU A 10 -9.15 7.69 4.38
N CYS A 11 -8.09 8.18 3.77
CA CYS A 11 -7.14 9.07 4.42
C CYS A 11 -6.48 9.94 3.36
N THR A 12 -6.36 11.23 3.66
CA THR A 12 -5.60 12.15 2.81
C THR A 12 -4.63 12.92 3.70
N MET A 13 -3.38 12.92 3.30
CA MET A 13 -2.34 13.67 4.00
C MET A 13 -1.73 14.66 3.02
N VAL A 14 -1.61 15.91 3.45
CA VAL A 14 -0.86 16.93 2.72
C VAL A 14 0.38 17.25 3.52
N ILE A 15 1.53 17.11 2.89
CA ILE A 15 2.82 17.37 3.53
C ILE A 15 2.98 18.88 3.68
N THR A 16 3.11 19.37 4.89
CA THR A 16 3.21 20.82 5.17
C THR A 16 4.65 21.30 5.17
N GLU A 17 5.59 20.44 5.53
CA GLU A 17 7.02 20.71 5.51
C GLU A 17 7.75 19.53 4.89
N PRO A 18 8.88 19.74 4.20
CA PRO A 18 9.64 18.62 3.64
C PRO A 18 9.96 17.59 4.71
N ALA A 19 9.73 16.32 4.40
CA ALA A 19 9.91 15.22 5.34
C ALA A 19 10.65 14.06 4.71
N ASN A 20 11.53 13.43 5.47
CA ASN A 20 12.23 12.23 5.02
C ASN A 20 11.34 10.99 5.14
N GLU A 21 10.43 10.99 6.10
CA GLU A 21 9.51 9.89 6.37
C GLU A 21 8.15 10.44 6.76
N ILE A 22 7.11 9.77 6.30
CA ILE A 22 5.73 10.05 6.70
C ILE A 22 5.10 8.77 7.23
N THR A 23 4.15 8.91 8.13
CA THR A 23 3.40 7.78 8.69
C THR A 23 1.92 8.01 8.44
N LEU A 24 1.27 7.02 7.84
CA LEU A 24 -0.18 6.98 7.72
C LEU A 24 -0.72 6.07 8.83
N ASP A 25 -1.64 6.60 9.62
CA ASP A 25 -2.27 5.87 10.72
C ASP A 25 -3.59 5.28 10.25
N LEU A 26 -3.67 3.95 10.25
CA LEU A 26 -4.84 3.21 9.79
C LEU A 26 -5.67 2.65 10.94
N ARG A 27 -5.31 2.93 12.18
CA ARG A 27 -5.95 2.31 13.36
C ARG A 27 -7.43 2.63 13.52
N GLY A 28 -7.87 3.74 12.93
CA GLY A 28 -9.30 4.10 12.94
C GLY A 28 -10.14 3.41 11.86
N LEU A 29 -9.52 2.62 11.01
CA LEU A 29 -10.19 1.97 9.89
C LEU A 29 -10.48 0.51 10.23
N ASP A 30 -11.66 0.03 9.86
CA ASP A 30 -11.99 -1.39 9.95
C ASP A 30 -11.62 -2.05 8.62
N LEU A 31 -10.37 -2.52 8.53
CA LEU A 31 -9.83 -3.05 7.29
C LEU A 31 -10.51 -4.33 6.82
N MET A 32 -11.16 -5.06 7.72
CA MET A 32 -11.90 -6.26 7.34
C MET A 32 -13.11 -5.95 6.44
N ASN A 33 -13.54 -4.70 6.38
CA ASN A 33 -14.60 -4.28 5.47
C ASN A 33 -14.07 -3.98 4.06
N PHE A 34 -12.76 -4.02 3.85
CA PHE A 34 -12.15 -3.65 2.58
C PHE A 34 -11.50 -4.84 1.90
N LEU A 35 -11.78 -5.00 0.60
CA LEU A 35 -11.18 -6.01 -0.24
C LEU A 35 -9.71 -5.68 -0.54
N LYS A 36 -9.44 -4.40 -0.79
CA LYS A 36 -8.10 -3.91 -1.10
C LYS A 36 -7.99 -2.44 -0.77
N LEU A 37 -6.75 -1.97 -0.66
CA LEU A 37 -6.41 -0.55 -0.51
C LEU A 37 -5.54 -0.12 -1.67
N GLU A 38 -5.56 1.18 -1.96
CA GLU A 38 -4.69 1.80 -2.95
C GLU A 38 -4.07 3.07 -2.39
N LEU A 39 -2.78 3.22 -2.57
CA LEU A 39 -2.01 4.38 -2.12
C LEU A 39 -1.49 5.13 -3.34
N ILE A 40 -1.73 6.44 -3.35
CA ILE A 40 -1.37 7.31 -4.47
C ILE A 40 -0.64 8.54 -3.96
N PHE A 41 0.45 8.89 -4.63
CA PHE A 41 1.18 10.14 -4.43
C PHE A 41 0.96 11.04 -5.66
N ASP A 42 0.71 12.32 -5.44
CA ASP A 42 0.53 13.27 -6.54
C ASP A 42 1.85 13.88 -7.05
N GLN A 43 2.97 13.51 -6.43
CA GLN A 43 4.29 13.98 -6.83
C GLN A 43 5.21 12.80 -7.15
N PRO A 44 6.09 12.94 -8.15
CA PRO A 44 7.06 11.90 -8.45
C PRO A 44 8.11 11.78 -7.34
N GLY A 45 8.69 10.61 -7.24
CA GLY A 45 9.77 10.33 -6.29
C GLY A 45 10.01 8.84 -6.15
N THR A 46 11.09 8.49 -5.49
CA THR A 46 11.38 7.10 -5.15
C THR A 46 11.14 6.92 -3.66
N PHE A 47 10.33 5.94 -3.33
CA PHE A 47 9.87 5.69 -1.97
C PHE A 47 10.10 4.24 -1.56
N SER A 48 10.25 4.03 -0.27
CA SER A 48 10.21 2.70 0.33
C SER A 48 9.20 2.70 1.47
N MET A 49 8.71 1.51 1.83
CA MET A 49 7.63 1.42 2.81
C MET A 49 7.85 0.26 3.76
N ARG A 50 7.51 0.51 5.03
CA ARG A 50 7.41 -0.49 6.07
C ARG A 50 6.00 -0.48 6.62
N LEU A 51 5.61 -1.57 7.27
CA LEU A 51 4.30 -1.72 7.88
C LEU A 51 4.46 -1.88 9.39
N ASN A 52 3.56 -1.23 10.15
CA ASN A 52 3.52 -1.36 11.60
C ASN A 52 4.86 -1.10 12.30
N ARG A 53 5.65 -0.20 11.73
CA ARG A 53 6.99 0.16 12.23
C ARG A 53 7.95 -1.03 12.37
N SER A 54 7.69 -2.10 11.64
CA SER A 54 8.56 -3.28 11.66
C SER A 54 9.86 -2.99 10.95
N ALA A 55 10.97 -3.07 11.67
CA ALA A 55 12.31 -2.87 11.16
C ALA A 55 13.03 -4.21 11.01
N GLY A 56 14.16 -4.20 10.30
CA GLY A 56 14.94 -5.39 10.02
C GLY A 56 14.44 -6.12 8.79
N ARG A 57 15.08 -7.23 8.46
CA ARG A 57 14.81 -8.00 7.23
C ARG A 57 13.64 -8.95 7.44
N VAL A 58 12.45 -8.38 7.66
CA VAL A 58 11.24 -9.14 7.97
C VAL A 58 10.25 -9.23 6.81
N TYR A 59 10.52 -8.53 5.69
CA TYR A 59 9.65 -8.54 4.53
C TYR A 59 10.20 -9.45 3.44
N VAL A 60 9.32 -10.15 2.75
CA VAL A 60 9.68 -10.98 1.60
C VAL A 60 9.26 -10.25 0.34
N ARG A 61 10.20 -10.08 -0.58
CA ARG A 61 9.94 -9.38 -1.84
C ARG A 61 10.33 -10.28 -3.01
N CYS A 62 9.48 -10.29 -4.04
CA CYS A 62 9.80 -10.92 -5.31
C CYS A 62 10.10 -9.81 -6.30
N ASP A 63 11.36 -9.67 -6.68
CA ASP A 63 11.85 -8.68 -7.62
C ASP A 63 12.23 -9.37 -8.93
N GLY A 64 11.21 -9.78 -9.71
CA GLY A 64 11.44 -10.41 -11.00
C GLY A 64 12.21 -11.73 -10.91
N PRO A 65 13.17 -11.98 -11.81
CA PRO A 65 13.86 -13.27 -11.88
C PRO A 65 14.80 -13.55 -10.73
N ALA A 66 15.10 -12.56 -9.88
CA ALA A 66 15.99 -12.77 -8.74
C ALA A 66 15.36 -13.64 -7.64
N GLY A 67 14.05 -13.91 -7.70
CA GLY A 67 13.37 -14.74 -6.72
C GLY A 67 13.03 -14.02 -5.43
N ARG A 68 12.89 -14.82 -4.36
CA ARG A 68 12.52 -14.30 -3.05
C ARG A 68 13.74 -13.88 -2.27
N LEU A 69 13.72 -12.65 -1.78
CA LEU A 69 14.74 -12.13 -0.89
C LEU A 69 14.08 -11.46 0.30
N PHE A 70 14.75 -11.55 1.46
CA PHE A 70 14.33 -10.81 2.65
C PHE A 70 14.85 -9.39 2.58
N HIS A 71 13.97 -8.44 2.86
CA HIS A 71 14.28 -7.01 2.78
C HIS A 71 13.84 -6.29 4.05
N GLU A 72 14.37 -5.09 4.22
CA GLU A 72 14.02 -4.21 5.33
C GLU A 72 12.74 -3.40 5.05
N GLU A 73 12.32 -3.32 3.79
CA GLU A 73 11.05 -2.70 3.41
C GLU A 73 10.22 -3.65 2.53
N ILE A 74 8.90 -3.51 2.63
CA ILE A 74 7.98 -4.35 1.86
C ILE A 74 8.01 -4.00 0.38
N LEU A 75 8.18 -2.72 0.06
CA LEU A 75 8.30 -2.23 -1.31
C LEU A 75 9.29 -1.09 -1.37
N ARG A 76 9.92 -0.96 -2.53
CA ARG A 76 10.63 0.23 -2.96
C ARG A 76 10.20 0.52 -4.39
N TRP A 77 9.65 1.72 -4.63
CA TRP A 77 9.08 2.02 -5.93
C TRP A 77 9.34 3.45 -6.35
N ARG A 78 9.21 3.68 -7.67
CA ARG A 78 9.22 5.01 -8.25
C ARG A 78 7.79 5.43 -8.51
N ALA A 79 7.35 6.50 -7.85
CA ALA A 79 6.03 7.06 -8.06
C ALA A 79 6.03 7.96 -9.29
N GLY A 80 4.94 7.94 -10.02
CA GLY A 80 4.66 8.81 -11.13
C GLY A 80 3.15 9.09 -11.16
N PRO A 81 2.67 9.87 -12.15
CA PRO A 81 1.28 10.33 -12.15
C PRO A 81 0.24 9.20 -12.16
N ASP A 82 0.60 8.04 -12.73
CA ASP A 82 -0.34 6.92 -12.84
C ASP A 82 0.06 5.73 -11.97
N THR A 83 0.97 5.93 -11.03
CA THR A 83 1.45 4.85 -10.19
C THR A 83 0.55 4.67 -8.99
N VAL A 84 0.14 3.43 -8.75
CA VAL A 84 -0.69 3.05 -7.62
C VAL A 84 -0.01 1.90 -6.88
N VAL A 85 0.07 2.01 -5.56
CA VAL A 85 0.49 0.90 -4.70
C VAL A 85 -0.77 0.23 -4.18
N ARG A 86 -0.91 -1.06 -4.45
CA ARG A 86 -2.06 -1.86 -4.03
C ARG A 86 -1.72 -2.77 -2.87
N PHE A 87 -2.66 -2.88 -1.95
CA PHE A 87 -2.57 -3.75 -0.78
C PHE A 87 -3.76 -4.70 -0.77
N TRP A 88 -3.50 -5.97 -0.50
CA TRP A 88 -4.56 -6.98 -0.38
C TRP A 88 -4.08 -8.13 0.49
N ALA A 89 -4.96 -9.07 0.77
CA ALA A 89 -4.62 -10.37 1.35
C ALA A 89 -5.29 -11.46 0.50
N ILE A 90 -4.61 -12.58 0.33
CA ILE A 90 -5.13 -13.68 -0.51
C ILE A 90 -6.39 -14.28 0.12
N VAL A 91 -6.38 -14.39 1.44
CA VAL A 91 -7.52 -14.90 2.22
C VAL A 91 -7.89 -13.88 3.30
N PRO A 92 -9.15 -13.84 3.74
CA PRO A 92 -9.54 -12.95 4.85
C PRO A 92 -8.67 -13.21 6.08
N GLY A 93 -8.14 -12.13 6.67
CA GLY A 93 -7.25 -12.22 7.80
C GLY A 93 -5.85 -12.74 7.48
N GLY A 94 -5.51 -12.90 6.21
CA GLY A 94 -4.19 -13.33 5.79
C GLY A 94 -3.14 -12.21 5.85
N ASN A 95 -1.90 -12.58 5.55
CA ASN A 95 -0.79 -11.62 5.53
C ASN A 95 -0.98 -10.55 4.46
N VAL A 96 -0.52 -9.34 4.76
CA VAL A 96 -0.60 -8.22 3.83
C VAL A 96 0.37 -8.44 2.68
N LEU A 97 -0.17 -8.30 1.47
CA LEU A 97 0.58 -8.27 0.22
C LEU A 97 0.45 -6.89 -0.40
N CYS A 98 1.46 -6.47 -1.13
CA CYS A 98 1.36 -5.23 -1.90
C CYS A 98 2.14 -5.32 -3.20
N SER A 99 1.74 -4.48 -4.15
CA SER A 99 2.39 -4.36 -5.45
C SER A 99 2.30 -2.96 -5.98
N VAL A 100 3.11 -2.65 -6.98
CA VAL A 100 3.13 -1.34 -7.65
C VAL A 100 2.59 -1.49 -9.05
N GLU A 101 1.63 -0.63 -9.45
CA GLU A 101 1.04 -0.59 -10.78
C GLU A 101 0.75 0.85 -11.21
N PRO A 102 0.92 1.22 -12.48
CA PRO A 102 1.65 0.49 -13.49
C PRO A 102 3.15 0.49 -13.23
N ARG A 103 3.85 -0.36 -13.93
CA ARG A 103 5.30 -0.49 -13.84
C ARG A 103 5.96 0.47 -14.80
N PHE A 104 7.04 1.09 -14.38
CA PHE A 104 7.84 1.96 -15.24
C PHE A 104 9.04 1.22 -15.80
N GLY A 105 9.27 1.38 -17.11
CA GLY A 105 10.43 0.85 -17.78
C GLY A 105 10.53 -0.66 -17.71
N ASP A 106 11.75 -1.17 -17.58
CA ASP A 106 12.04 -2.59 -17.51
C ASP A 106 11.96 -3.16 -16.10
N GLU A 107 11.42 -2.40 -15.16
CA GLU A 107 11.28 -2.89 -13.80
C GLU A 107 10.27 -4.03 -13.75
N ALA A 108 10.77 -5.21 -13.42
CA ALA A 108 9.90 -6.32 -13.09
C ALA A 108 9.05 -5.91 -11.90
N GLY A 109 7.78 -6.25 -11.93
CA GLY A 109 6.88 -5.86 -10.86
C GLY A 109 7.32 -6.42 -9.52
N GLN A 110 7.34 -5.55 -8.54
CA GLN A 110 7.59 -5.96 -7.17
C GLN A 110 6.28 -6.42 -6.55
N ILE A 111 6.35 -7.57 -5.88
CA ILE A 111 5.29 -8.00 -4.98
C ILE A 111 5.95 -8.20 -3.63
N GLY A 112 5.45 -7.48 -2.63
CA GLY A 112 5.95 -7.58 -1.27
C GLY A 112 4.96 -8.28 -0.37
N CYS A 113 5.47 -9.04 0.59
CA CYS A 113 4.68 -9.70 1.62
C CYS A 113 5.25 -9.39 2.99
N ALA A 114 4.36 -9.14 3.94
CA ALA A 114 4.73 -8.96 5.35
C ALA A 114 4.27 -10.20 6.14
N PRO A 115 5.13 -11.21 6.34
CA PRO A 115 4.71 -12.46 7.00
C PRO A 115 4.21 -12.28 8.43
N GLY A 116 4.61 -11.22 9.10
CA GLY A 116 4.18 -10.95 10.47
C GLY A 116 3.01 -9.99 10.60
N VAL A 117 2.45 -9.50 9.49
CA VAL A 117 1.37 -8.50 9.53
C VAL A 117 0.15 -9.05 8.80
N THR A 118 -0.92 -9.31 9.54
CA THR A 118 -2.19 -9.72 8.96
C THR A 118 -3.01 -8.50 8.57
N TRP A 119 -3.96 -8.71 7.67
CA TRP A 119 -4.79 -7.64 7.13
C TRP A 119 -5.50 -6.82 8.23
N GLU A 120 -6.09 -7.49 9.18
CA GLU A 120 -6.81 -6.84 10.28
C GLU A 120 -5.89 -6.11 11.27
N ARG A 121 -4.59 -6.44 11.28
CA ARG A 121 -3.60 -5.85 12.19
C ARG A 121 -2.68 -4.86 11.49
N LEU A 122 -2.98 -4.49 10.28
CA LEU A 122 -2.27 -3.41 9.61
C LEU A 122 -2.66 -2.08 10.25
N GLU A 123 -1.74 -1.48 10.98
CA GLU A 123 -2.02 -0.29 11.79
C GLU A 123 -1.40 0.97 11.22
N THR A 124 -0.18 0.88 10.68
CA THR A 124 0.52 2.03 10.14
C THR A 124 1.30 1.69 8.88
N LEU A 125 1.45 2.70 8.02
CA LEU A 125 2.35 2.65 6.86
C LEU A 125 3.42 3.71 7.07
N GLU A 126 4.68 3.30 7.11
CA GLU A 126 5.82 4.23 7.18
C GLU A 126 6.46 4.31 5.80
N ILE A 127 6.45 5.49 5.21
CA ILE A 127 6.93 5.71 3.86
C ILE A 127 8.12 6.66 3.93
N THR A 128 9.25 6.20 3.42
CA THR A 128 10.50 6.96 3.41
C THR A 128 10.82 7.37 1.98
N GLY A 129 11.12 8.64 1.76
CA GLY A 129 11.59 9.13 0.47
C GLY A 129 13.09 8.95 0.33
N GLU A 130 13.57 8.60 -0.86
CA GLU A 130 14.99 8.60 -1.17
C GLU A 130 15.55 10.02 -1.07
N ALA A 131 14.76 11.00 -1.50
CA ALA A 131 14.97 12.42 -1.23
C ALA A 131 13.85 12.91 -0.32
N PRO A 132 14.00 14.07 0.35
CA PRO A 132 12.94 14.62 1.17
C PRO A 132 11.65 14.78 0.36
N ILE A 133 10.53 14.35 0.94
CA ILE A 133 9.21 14.48 0.31
C ILE A 133 8.83 15.96 0.38
N PRO A 134 8.57 16.62 -0.77
CA PRO A 134 8.34 18.06 -0.77
C PRO A 134 7.08 18.49 -0.05
N ALA A 135 7.09 19.69 0.51
CA ALA A 135 5.88 20.32 1.00
C ALA A 135 4.87 20.45 -0.15
N GLY A 136 3.60 20.28 0.15
CA GLY A 136 2.53 20.29 -0.84
C GLY A 136 2.22 18.95 -1.47
N THR A 137 3.04 17.93 -1.24
CA THR A 137 2.75 16.57 -1.70
C THR A 137 1.48 16.07 -1.03
N ARG A 138 0.60 15.52 -1.85
CA ARG A 138 -0.65 14.93 -1.40
C ARG A 138 -0.56 13.42 -1.49
N VAL A 139 -0.86 12.76 -0.40
CA VAL A 139 -0.88 11.30 -0.30
C VAL A 139 -2.30 10.87 0.00
N VAL A 140 -2.84 10.01 -0.84
CA VAL A 140 -4.23 9.55 -0.71
C VAL A 140 -4.23 8.04 -0.55
N LEU A 141 -4.94 7.57 0.47
CA LEU A 141 -5.24 6.16 0.65
C LEU A 141 -6.71 5.95 0.35
N ARG A 142 -7.01 5.06 -0.58
CA ARG A 142 -8.37 4.69 -0.98
C ARG A 142 -8.60 3.22 -0.69
N GLY A 143 -9.85 2.86 -0.47
CA GLY A 143 -10.24 1.47 -0.26
C GLY A 143 -11.37 1.05 -1.15
N VAL A 144 -11.42 -0.24 -1.44
CA VAL A 144 -12.54 -0.89 -2.13
C VAL A 144 -13.21 -1.80 -1.11
N ARG A 145 -14.46 -1.52 -0.79
CA ARG A 145 -15.22 -2.34 0.15
C ARG A 145 -15.60 -3.67 -0.48
N TYR A 146 -15.73 -4.68 0.37
CA TYR A 146 -16.40 -5.90 -0.06
C TYR A 146 -17.82 -5.55 -0.54
N PRO A 147 -18.30 -6.20 -1.60
CA PRO A 147 -19.67 -6.02 -2.02
C PRO A 147 -20.63 -6.33 -0.88
N ALA A 148 -21.68 -5.52 -0.75
CA ALA A 148 -22.72 -5.81 0.22
C ALA A 148 -23.31 -7.19 -0.09
N LYS A 149 -23.46 -8.02 0.97
CA LYS A 149 -24.11 -9.31 0.80
C LYS A 149 -25.56 -9.07 0.38
N VAL A 150 -25.91 -9.61 -0.78
CA VAL A 150 -27.31 -9.63 -1.19
C VAL A 150 -28.01 -10.65 -0.29
N PRO A 151 -29.10 -10.25 0.41
CA PRO A 151 -29.84 -11.21 1.21
C PRO A 151 -30.32 -12.36 0.32
N VAL A 152 -30.04 -13.57 0.75
CA VAL A 152 -30.61 -14.74 0.08
C VAL A 152 -32.06 -14.80 0.51
N ASN A 153 -32.94 -14.46 -0.40
CA ASN A 153 -34.37 -14.62 -0.12
C ASN A 153 -34.70 -16.09 -0.09
N ALA A 154 -35.09 -16.48 1.05
CA ALA A 154 -35.62 -17.83 1.20
C ALA A 154 -36.91 -17.98 0.41
#